data_b6184541c7757067e450304a3c0f5c5a
#
_entry.id   b6184541c7757067e450304a3c0f5c5a
#
_cell.length_a   1.000
_cell.length_b   1.000
_cell.length_c   1.000
_cell.angle_alpha   90.00
_cell.angle_beta   90.00
_cell.angle_gamma   90.00
#
_symmetry.space_group_name_H-M   'P 1'
#
loop_
_entity.id
_entity.type
_entity.pdbx_description
1 polymer ?
#
loop_
_entity_poly.entity_id
_entity_poly.type
_entity_poly.pdbx_seq_one_letter_code
_entity_poly.pdbx_strand_id
1 'polypeptide(L)'
;VFQIVFNEISAAELSALDTLEQLELIDEFKVGKEDLENLTGERFGRIDRDGRVLYRFRAKDYRFYFEVRDGAVIVHRVLHKGTFSDFLFRSKMPLAEDEALANSKHFWNLIDEGRNARRL
;
A
#
# COMPACT_ATOMS: atom_id res chain seq x y z
N VAL A 1 16.64 9.64 0.64
CA VAL A 1 15.93 8.78 -0.30
C VAL A 1 15.94 7.35 0.24
N PHE A 2 14.78 6.75 0.37
CA PHE A 2 14.67 5.38 0.86
C PHE A 2 14.93 4.39 -0.26
N GLN A 3 15.58 3.28 0.08
CA GLN A 3 15.69 2.14 -0.82
C GLN A 3 14.32 1.45 -0.88
N ILE A 4 13.88 1.07 -2.06
CA ILE A 4 12.58 0.38 -2.24
C ILE A 4 12.83 -1.12 -2.41
N VAL A 5 12.15 -1.91 -1.59
CA VAL A 5 12.27 -3.37 -1.58
C VAL A 5 10.90 -3.98 -1.82
N PHE A 6 10.80 -4.84 -2.83
CA PHE A 6 9.59 -5.63 -3.10
C PHE A 6 9.79 -7.06 -2.57
N ASN A 7 8.68 -7.74 -2.29
CA ASN A 7 8.69 -9.17 -2.05
C ASN A 7 8.15 -9.90 -3.29
N GLU A 8 8.17 -11.23 -3.27
CA GLU A 8 7.73 -12.01 -4.44
C GLU A 8 6.24 -11.82 -4.76
N ILE A 9 5.40 -11.49 -3.77
CA ILE A 9 3.97 -11.23 -3.99
C ILE A 9 3.77 -9.85 -4.59
N SER A 10 4.32 -8.80 -3.99
CA SER A 10 4.15 -7.42 -4.50
C SER A 10 4.80 -7.22 -5.86
N ALA A 11 5.96 -7.86 -6.10
CA ALA A 11 6.60 -7.83 -7.40
C ALA A 11 5.74 -8.52 -8.47
N ALA A 12 5.13 -9.66 -8.13
CA ALA A 12 4.23 -10.37 -9.05
C ALA A 12 2.97 -9.55 -9.34
N GLU A 13 2.42 -8.88 -8.34
CA GLU A 13 1.25 -8.01 -8.52
C GLU A 13 1.57 -6.85 -9.47
N LEU A 14 2.72 -6.23 -9.31
CA LEU A 14 3.16 -5.16 -10.20
C LEU A 14 3.41 -5.69 -11.61
N SER A 15 4.06 -6.85 -11.73
CA SER A 15 4.38 -7.47 -13.03
C SER A 15 3.16 -7.95 -13.80
N ALA A 16 2.02 -8.15 -13.13
CA ALA A 16 0.78 -8.54 -13.78
C ALA A 16 0.14 -7.41 -14.59
N LEU A 17 0.58 -6.17 -14.37
CA LEU A 17 0.10 -4.99 -15.10
C LEU A 17 0.79 -4.90 -16.45
N ASP A 18 0.17 -4.17 -17.40
CA ASP A 18 0.85 -3.94 -18.66
C ASP A 18 2.13 -3.10 -18.44
N THR A 19 3.06 -3.21 -19.38
CA THR A 19 4.40 -2.61 -19.23
C THR A 19 4.35 -1.10 -19.03
N LEU A 20 3.50 -0.40 -19.77
CA LEU A 20 3.40 1.06 -19.64
C LEU A 20 2.90 1.46 -18.26
N GLU A 21 1.88 0.77 -17.77
CA GLU A 21 1.32 1.03 -16.45
C GLU A 21 2.33 0.75 -15.34
N GLN A 22 3.09 -0.34 -15.45
CA GLN A 22 4.18 -0.64 -14.52
C GLN A 22 5.20 0.50 -14.46
N LEU A 23 5.64 0.97 -15.62
CA LEU A 23 6.64 2.05 -15.71
C LEU A 23 6.12 3.35 -15.10
N GLU A 24 4.87 3.69 -15.38
CA GLU A 24 4.25 4.89 -14.81
C GLU A 24 4.16 4.82 -13.29
N LEU A 25 3.73 3.68 -12.75
CA LEU A 25 3.61 3.50 -11.30
C LEU A 25 4.97 3.54 -10.61
N ILE A 26 5.97 2.88 -11.18
CA ILE A 26 7.32 2.89 -10.63
C ILE A 26 7.91 4.30 -10.66
N ASP A 27 7.67 5.03 -11.74
CA ASP A 27 8.16 6.40 -11.86
C ASP A 27 7.53 7.33 -10.83
N GLU A 28 6.26 7.14 -10.51
CA GLU A 28 5.55 7.94 -9.52
C GLU A 28 5.87 7.53 -8.08
N PHE A 29 6.24 6.27 -7.86
CA PHE A 29 6.48 5.75 -6.51
C PHE A 29 7.85 6.15 -5.99
N LYS A 30 7.93 7.37 -5.51
CA LYS A 30 9.13 7.91 -4.89
C LYS A 30 8.76 8.37 -3.48
N VAL A 31 9.45 7.84 -2.50
CA VAL A 31 9.14 8.09 -1.10
C VAL A 31 10.30 8.83 -0.47
N GLY A 32 10.04 10.04 -0.01
CA GLY A 32 10.96 10.83 0.78
C GLY A 32 10.47 10.91 2.22
N LYS A 33 11.35 11.27 3.12
CA LYS A 33 11.02 11.44 4.54
C LYS A 33 9.90 12.47 4.71
N GLU A 34 9.92 13.53 3.93
CA GLU A 34 8.91 14.60 3.99
C GLU A 34 7.52 14.10 3.63
N ASP A 35 7.42 13.16 2.69
CA ASP A 35 6.14 12.58 2.28
C ASP A 35 5.45 11.87 3.44
N LEU A 36 6.22 11.25 4.32
CA LEU A 36 5.71 10.50 5.45
C LEU A 36 5.46 11.38 6.68
N GLU A 37 6.11 12.53 6.75
CA GLU A 37 5.90 13.50 7.84
C GLU A 37 4.68 14.39 7.58
N ASN A 38 4.34 14.62 6.32
CA ASN A 38 3.27 15.52 5.91
C ASN A 38 2.17 14.78 5.14
N LEU A 39 1.56 13.81 5.81
CA LEU A 39 0.50 13.00 5.21
C LEU A 39 -0.76 13.84 4.99
N THR A 40 -1.18 13.96 3.73
CA THR A 40 -2.41 14.67 3.36
C THR A 40 -3.58 13.72 3.19
N GLY A 41 -3.31 12.42 3.11
CA GLY A 41 -4.32 11.41 2.85
C GLY A 41 -4.63 11.21 1.37
N GLU A 42 -4.11 12.05 0.49
CA GLU A 42 -4.31 11.91 -0.96
C GLU A 42 -3.31 10.94 -1.57
N ARG A 43 -2.08 11.37 -1.73
CA ARG A 43 -1.03 10.53 -2.33
C ARG A 43 -0.47 9.52 -1.34
N PHE A 44 -0.17 10.00 -0.12
CA PHE A 44 0.31 9.17 0.97
C PHE A 44 -0.66 9.21 2.13
N GLY A 45 -0.95 8.04 2.68
CA GLY A 45 -1.77 7.89 3.86
C GLY A 45 -1.15 6.91 4.83
N ARG A 46 -1.76 6.79 6.01
CA ARG A 46 -1.30 5.92 7.08
C ARG A 46 -2.45 5.10 7.60
N ILE A 47 -2.21 3.81 7.78
CA ILE A 47 -3.20 2.87 8.29
C ILE A 47 -2.63 2.23 9.56
N ASP A 48 -3.24 2.52 10.70
CA ASP A 48 -2.75 2.05 12.00
C ASP A 48 -3.74 1.09 12.62
N ARG A 49 -3.20 0.03 13.24
CA ARG A 49 -4.01 -0.87 14.06
C ARG A 49 -3.11 -1.56 15.08
N ASP A 50 -3.48 -1.49 16.36
CA ASP A 50 -2.83 -2.21 17.45
C ASP A 50 -1.30 -2.01 17.47
N GLY A 51 -0.85 -0.77 17.29
CA GLY A 51 0.56 -0.42 17.28
C GLY A 51 1.27 -0.69 15.96
N ARG A 52 0.60 -1.26 14.99
CA ARG A 52 1.15 -1.47 13.63
C ARG A 52 0.96 -0.21 12.82
N VAL A 53 2.02 0.24 12.16
CA VAL A 53 1.99 1.40 11.26
C VAL A 53 2.26 0.93 9.84
N LEU A 54 1.29 1.18 8.96
CA LEU A 54 1.39 0.85 7.56
C LEU A 54 1.16 2.13 6.77
N TYR A 55 1.97 2.35 5.75
CA TYR A 55 1.78 3.48 4.84
C TYR A 55 1.13 3.02 3.55
N ARG A 56 0.38 3.92 2.94
CA ARG A 56 -0.28 3.69 1.65
C ARG A 56 0.15 4.78 0.68
N PHE A 57 0.61 4.37 -0.51
CA PHE A 57 0.82 5.26 -1.65
C PHE A 57 -0.29 5.01 -2.67
N ARG A 58 -0.92 6.08 -3.14
CA ARG A 58 -1.99 6.01 -4.14
C ARG A 58 -1.49 6.59 -5.44
N ALA A 59 -1.55 5.79 -6.51
CA ALA A 59 -1.28 6.25 -7.87
C ALA A 59 -2.28 5.59 -8.80
N LYS A 60 -3.06 6.40 -9.52
CA LYS A 60 -4.09 5.90 -10.44
C LYS A 60 -5.06 4.97 -9.70
N ASP A 61 -5.26 3.76 -10.21
CA ASP A 61 -6.18 2.78 -9.65
C ASP A 61 -5.51 1.83 -8.67
N TYR A 62 -4.27 2.09 -8.28
CA TYR A 62 -3.48 1.18 -7.46
C TYR A 62 -3.07 1.80 -6.15
N ARG A 63 -2.84 0.93 -5.16
CA ARG A 63 -2.39 1.27 -3.82
C ARG A 63 -1.19 0.41 -3.48
N PHE A 64 -0.10 1.06 -3.05
CA PHE A 64 1.10 0.37 -2.57
C PHE A 64 1.07 0.46 -1.05
N TYR A 65 1.03 -0.69 -0.38
CA TYR A 65 1.05 -0.76 1.07
C TYR A 65 2.44 -1.16 1.54
N PHE A 66 3.05 -0.32 2.36
CA PHE A 66 4.45 -0.50 2.72
C PHE A 66 4.75 -0.09 4.16
N GLU A 67 5.83 -0.65 4.69
CA GLU A 67 6.45 -0.22 5.95
C GLU A 67 7.77 0.47 5.64
N VAL A 68 8.23 1.31 6.58
CA VAL A 68 9.57 1.88 6.51
C VAL A 68 10.38 1.28 7.67
N ARG A 69 11.48 0.65 7.34
CA ARG A 69 12.33 0.00 8.31
C ARG A 69 13.79 0.10 7.89
N ASP A 70 14.63 0.61 8.80
CA ASP A 70 16.10 0.68 8.58
C ASP A 70 16.46 1.37 7.25
N GLY A 71 15.80 2.49 6.96
CA GLY A 71 16.06 3.26 5.75
C GLY A 71 15.51 2.66 4.46
N ALA A 72 14.70 1.62 4.57
CA ALA A 72 14.08 0.97 3.41
C ALA A 72 12.56 1.07 3.44
N VAL A 73 11.99 1.24 2.26
CA VAL A 73 10.55 1.13 2.00
C VAL A 73 10.30 -0.31 1.58
N ILE A 74 9.59 -1.06 2.42
CA ILE A 74 9.31 -2.47 2.18
C ILE A 74 7.85 -2.59 1.73
N VAL A 75 7.67 -2.85 0.44
CA VAL A 75 6.33 -2.94 -0.17
C VAL A 75 5.75 -4.34 0.08
N HIS A 76 4.72 -4.41 0.88
CA HIS A 76 4.05 -5.68 1.20
C HIS A 76 3.08 -6.12 0.11
N ARG A 77 2.24 -5.21 -0.37
CA ARG A 77 1.25 -5.51 -1.41
C ARG A 77 1.08 -4.33 -2.36
N VAL A 78 0.75 -4.66 -3.62
CA VAL A 78 0.30 -3.69 -4.62
C VAL A 78 -1.10 -4.14 -5.03
N LEU A 79 -2.13 -3.39 -4.63
CA LEU A 79 -3.52 -3.79 -4.81
C LEU A 79 -4.28 -2.77 -5.65
N HIS A 80 -5.22 -3.28 -6.45
CA HIS A 80 -6.14 -2.43 -7.21
C HIS A 80 -7.19 -1.84 -6.27
N LYS A 81 -7.63 -0.61 -6.55
CA LYS A 81 -8.66 0.08 -5.74
C LYS A 81 -9.95 -0.72 -5.60
N GLY A 82 -10.26 -1.58 -6.57
CA GLY A 82 -11.46 -2.42 -6.54
C GLY A 82 -11.37 -3.65 -5.65
N THR A 83 -10.19 -3.97 -5.12
CA THR A 83 -9.99 -5.17 -4.30
C THR A 83 -10.95 -5.21 -3.09
N PHE A 84 -11.22 -4.06 -2.49
CA PHE A 84 -12.08 -3.96 -1.31
C PHE A 84 -13.38 -3.20 -1.59
N SER A 85 -13.76 -3.05 -2.86
CA SER A 85 -14.92 -2.23 -3.22
C SER A 85 -16.20 -2.69 -2.53
N ASP A 86 -16.45 -3.99 -2.45
CA ASP A 86 -17.64 -4.53 -1.78
C ASP A 86 -17.66 -4.20 -0.29
N PHE A 87 -16.52 -4.34 0.36
CA PHE A 87 -16.38 -4.01 1.78
C PHE A 87 -16.63 -2.51 2.01
N LEU A 88 -15.99 -1.67 1.22
CA LEU A 88 -16.13 -0.22 1.35
C LEU A 88 -17.55 0.24 1.04
N PHE A 89 -18.20 -0.39 0.07
CA PHE A 89 -19.60 -0.09 -0.27
C PHE A 89 -20.55 -0.48 0.87
N ARG A 90 -20.32 -1.63 1.49
CA ARG A 90 -21.17 -2.14 2.57
C ARG A 90 -21.01 -1.37 3.89
N SER A 91 -19.89 -0.74 4.10
CA SER A 91 -19.62 -0.08 5.38
C SER A 91 -20.56 1.08 5.66
N LYS A 92 -21.17 1.68 4.63
CA LYS A 92 -22.14 2.78 4.71
C LYS A 92 -21.72 3.95 5.61
N MET A 93 -20.50 3.94 6.11
CA MET A 93 -19.98 4.98 6.96
C MET A 93 -19.13 5.93 6.12
N PRO A 94 -19.22 7.25 6.38
CA PRO A 94 -18.40 8.21 5.65
C PRO A 94 -16.94 8.18 6.12
N LEU A 95 -16.42 6.97 6.37
CA LEU A 95 -15.03 6.80 6.76
C LEU A 95 -14.15 6.85 5.52
N ALA A 96 -13.00 7.48 5.67
CA ALA A 96 -11.96 7.40 4.66
C ALA A 96 -11.60 5.94 4.39
N GLU A 97 -11.19 5.64 3.17
CA GLU A 97 -10.78 4.29 2.77
C GLU A 97 -9.78 3.69 3.76
N ASP A 98 -8.76 4.48 4.14
CA ASP A 98 -7.71 4.02 5.06
C ASP A 98 -8.27 3.62 6.44
N GLU A 99 -9.22 4.39 6.97
CA GLU A 99 -9.84 4.07 8.27
C GLU A 99 -10.67 2.81 8.19
N ALA A 100 -11.41 2.63 7.10
CA ALA A 100 -12.22 1.43 6.89
C ALA A 100 -11.33 0.19 6.79
N LEU A 101 -10.25 0.27 6.05
CA LEU A 101 -9.31 -0.84 5.88
C LEU A 101 -8.58 -1.17 7.19
N ALA A 102 -8.29 -0.18 8.03
CA ALA A 102 -7.66 -0.42 9.33
C ALA A 102 -8.48 -1.37 10.20
N ASN A 103 -9.79 -1.43 10.02
CA ASN A 103 -10.70 -2.29 10.76
C ASN A 103 -11.05 -3.59 10.02
N SER A 104 -10.46 -3.83 8.86
CA SER A 104 -10.76 -5.01 8.04
C SER A 104 -9.75 -6.13 8.30
N LYS A 105 -10.25 -7.24 8.86
CA LYS A 105 -9.42 -8.43 9.05
C LYS A 105 -8.90 -8.96 7.71
N HIS A 106 -9.74 -8.94 6.68
CA HIS A 106 -9.34 -9.39 5.34
C HIS A 106 -8.18 -8.57 4.79
N PHE A 107 -8.22 -7.25 4.96
CA PHE A 107 -7.13 -6.37 4.55
C PHE A 107 -5.82 -6.75 5.25
N TRP A 108 -5.84 -6.88 6.57
CA TRP A 108 -4.64 -7.21 7.34
C TRP A 108 -4.09 -8.60 7.01
N ASN A 109 -4.97 -9.55 6.67
CA ASN A 109 -4.54 -10.87 6.22
C ASN A 109 -3.74 -10.77 4.91
N LEU A 110 -4.20 -9.94 3.96
CA LEU A 110 -3.46 -9.71 2.72
C LEU A 110 -2.10 -9.03 2.99
N ILE A 111 -2.07 -8.08 3.90
CA ILE A 111 -0.82 -7.42 4.28
C ILE A 111 0.14 -8.43 4.92
N ASP A 112 -0.35 -9.29 5.80
CA ASP A 112 0.48 -10.30 6.47
C ASP A 112 1.02 -11.34 5.48
N GLU A 113 0.25 -11.72 4.46
CA GLU A 113 0.73 -12.58 3.40
C GLU A 113 1.96 -11.97 2.70
N GLY A 114 1.87 -10.69 2.38
CA GLY A 114 2.99 -9.95 1.79
C GLY A 114 4.16 -9.80 2.75
N ARG A 115 3.88 -9.49 4.01
CA ARG A 115 4.93 -9.32 5.03
C ARG A 115 5.73 -10.59 5.24
N ASN A 116 5.09 -11.75 5.15
CA ASN A 116 5.71 -13.05 5.34
C ASN A 116 6.28 -13.63 4.04
N ALA A 117 6.09 -12.96 2.92
CA ALA A 117 6.61 -13.41 1.64
C ALA A 117 8.11 -13.15 1.55
N ARG A 118 8.75 -13.91 0.68
CA ARG A 118 10.19 -13.78 0.44
C ARG A 118 10.51 -12.45 -0.22
N ARG A 119 11.45 -11.70 0.34
CA ARG A 119 11.96 -10.46 -0.26
C ARG A 119 12.83 -10.78 -1.47
N LEU A 120 12.73 -9.93 -2.46
CA LEU A 120 13.55 -10.01 -3.66
C LEU A 120 14.85 -9.25 -3.49
#